data_9009200df0b69c234d6fd66fb6542d43
#
_entry.id   9009200df0b69c234d6fd66fb6542d43
#
_cell.length_a   1.000
_cell.length_b   1.000
_cell.length_c   1.000
_cell.angle_alpha   90.00
_cell.angle_beta   90.00
_cell.angle_gamma   90.00
#
_symmetry.space_group_name_H-M   'P 1'
#
loop_
_entity.id
_entity.type
_entity.pdbx_description
1 polymer ?
#
loop_
_entity_poly.entity_id
_entity_poly.type
_entity_poly.pdbx_seq_one_letter_code
_entity_poly.pdbx_strand_id
1 'polypeptide(L)'
;WTLPTNAGEAMVIALALLAGLALPVTAVQILWINLITAVTLGLALAFEPTEAGTMARPPRSRSAPILSGELVWHVLMVAVLFLTAVFGVFSYAIDRGYPLPLAQTMAMNTLVVLEIFHLFFIRNIHGTSLNWDAAKGTKVVWTVVIVITAAQFAVTYLPPLQAVLGTEPVPLADGLLIVA
;
A
#
# COMPACT_ATOMS: atom_id res chain seq x y z
N TRP A 1 -0.42 8.97 -6.13
CA TRP A 1 -0.42 7.67 -5.48
C TRP A 1 0.93 7.37 -4.83
N THR A 2 2.02 7.33 -5.55
CA THR A 2 3.36 6.92 -5.09
C THR A 2 3.90 7.75 -3.90
N LEU A 3 3.65 9.05 -3.87
CA LEU A 3 4.19 9.92 -2.82
C LEU A 3 3.64 9.58 -1.41
N PRO A 4 2.32 9.40 -1.21
CA PRO A 4 1.78 9.01 0.09
C PRO A 4 2.22 7.61 0.54
N THR A 5 2.27 6.62 -0.37
CA THR A 5 2.65 5.24 -0.06
C THR A 5 4.11 5.17 0.38
N ASN A 6 5.03 5.75 -0.41
CA ASN A 6 6.46 5.79 -0.06
C ASN A 6 6.72 6.60 1.23
N ALA A 7 5.93 7.66 1.48
CA ALA A 7 6.03 8.38 2.75
C ALA A 7 5.63 7.49 3.93
N GLY A 8 4.59 6.67 3.78
CA GLY A 8 4.17 5.68 4.78
C GLY A 8 5.25 4.65 5.06
N GLU A 9 5.81 4.04 4.03
CA GLU A 9 6.92 3.08 4.15
C GLU A 9 8.14 3.70 4.85
N ALA A 10 8.54 4.89 4.41
CA ALA A 10 9.67 5.61 4.99
C ALA A 10 9.42 5.93 6.47
N MET A 11 8.21 6.33 6.85
CA MET A 11 7.86 6.61 8.25
C MET A 11 7.90 5.33 9.11
N VAL A 12 7.46 4.18 8.60
CA VAL A 12 7.53 2.89 9.28
C VAL A 12 8.99 2.55 9.62
N ILE A 13 9.88 2.66 8.65
CA ILE A 13 11.32 2.38 8.85
C ILE A 13 11.96 3.41 9.78
N ALA A 14 11.71 4.70 9.54
CA ALA A 14 12.29 5.78 10.33
C ALA A 14 11.89 5.67 11.82
N LEU A 15 10.61 5.40 12.09
CA LEU A 15 10.14 5.23 13.46
C LEU A 15 10.77 4.02 14.13
N ALA A 16 10.84 2.87 13.45
CA ALA A 16 11.48 1.68 14.00
C ALA A 16 12.94 1.94 14.37
N LEU A 17 13.70 2.57 13.48
CA LEU A 17 15.11 2.90 13.72
C LEU A 17 15.29 3.91 14.85
N LEU A 18 14.51 4.99 14.88
CA LEU A 18 14.61 6.04 15.90
C LEU A 18 14.18 5.53 17.28
N ALA A 19 13.22 4.62 17.33
CA ALA A 19 12.76 4.01 18.58
C ALA A 19 13.61 2.78 19.02
N GLY A 20 14.60 2.37 18.22
CA GLY A 20 15.41 1.18 18.53
C GLY A 20 14.61 -0.12 18.48
N LEU A 21 13.51 -0.16 17.71
CA LEU A 21 12.65 -1.33 17.59
C LEU A 21 13.13 -2.25 16.47
N ALA A 22 12.68 -3.52 16.49
CA ALA A 22 12.85 -4.40 15.37
C ALA A 22 12.12 -3.82 14.14
N LEU A 23 12.73 -3.95 12.96
CA LEU A 23 12.14 -3.47 11.72
C LEU A 23 10.89 -4.30 11.38
N PRO A 24 9.72 -3.65 11.21
CA PRO A 24 8.49 -4.36 10.82
C PRO A 24 8.57 -4.97 9.42
N VAL A 25 9.43 -4.42 8.56
CA VAL A 25 9.62 -4.89 7.18
C VAL A 25 11.10 -4.84 6.85
N THR A 26 11.62 -5.86 6.17
CA THR A 26 13.02 -5.90 5.75
C THR A 26 13.25 -5.08 4.48
N ALA A 27 14.51 -4.71 4.20
CA ALA A 27 14.84 -3.97 2.99
C ALA A 27 14.47 -4.74 1.71
N VAL A 28 14.63 -6.06 1.69
CA VAL A 28 14.27 -6.92 0.54
C VAL A 28 12.75 -6.95 0.34
N GLN A 29 11.99 -6.99 1.43
CA GLN A 29 10.52 -6.93 1.38
C GLN A 29 10.02 -5.58 0.88
N ILE A 30 10.62 -4.46 1.31
CA ILE A 30 10.30 -3.12 0.76
C ILE A 30 10.62 -3.04 -0.72
N LEU A 31 11.78 -3.58 -1.13
CA LEU A 31 12.13 -3.61 -2.55
C LEU A 31 11.11 -4.41 -3.37
N TRP A 32 10.63 -5.54 -2.84
CA TRP A 32 9.56 -6.32 -3.46
C TRP A 32 8.26 -5.54 -3.56
N ILE A 33 7.80 -4.91 -2.45
CA ILE A 33 6.59 -4.10 -2.44
C ILE A 33 6.69 -3.03 -3.54
N ASN A 34 7.73 -2.20 -3.50
CA ASN A 34 7.92 -1.12 -4.47
C ASN A 34 8.00 -1.63 -5.92
N LEU A 35 8.64 -2.79 -6.15
CA LEU A 35 8.72 -3.37 -7.49
C LEU A 35 7.34 -3.79 -7.99
N ILE A 36 6.59 -4.57 -7.19
CA ILE A 36 5.32 -5.13 -7.64
C ILE A 36 4.21 -4.07 -7.69
N THR A 37 4.12 -3.19 -6.69
CA THR A 37 3.05 -2.20 -6.60
C THR A 37 3.30 -0.99 -7.50
N ALA A 38 4.50 -0.41 -7.49
CA ALA A 38 4.81 0.76 -8.33
C ALA A 38 4.67 0.45 -9.82
N VAL A 39 5.13 -0.74 -10.26
CA VAL A 39 5.01 -1.15 -11.66
C VAL A 39 3.55 -1.45 -12.01
N THR A 40 2.84 -2.21 -11.18
CA THR A 40 1.49 -2.70 -11.53
C THR A 40 0.41 -1.67 -11.22
N LEU A 41 0.34 -1.11 -10.01
CA LEU A 41 -0.66 -0.11 -9.62
C LEU A 41 -0.41 1.23 -10.33
N GLY A 42 0.85 1.63 -10.49
CA GLY A 42 1.21 2.81 -11.27
C GLY A 42 0.79 2.67 -12.74
N LEU A 43 0.99 1.49 -13.33
CA LEU A 43 0.53 1.19 -14.69
C LEU A 43 -1.00 1.19 -14.79
N ALA A 44 -1.70 0.64 -13.79
CA ALA A 44 -3.16 0.66 -13.76
C ALA A 44 -3.71 2.09 -13.82
N LEU A 45 -3.11 3.04 -13.08
CA LEU A 45 -3.50 4.44 -13.10
C LEU A 45 -3.26 5.11 -14.48
N ALA A 46 -2.24 4.67 -15.22
CA ALA A 46 -1.98 5.18 -16.57
C ALA A 46 -3.05 4.78 -17.60
N PHE A 47 -3.79 3.71 -17.34
CA PHE A 47 -4.90 3.24 -18.17
C PHE A 47 -6.28 3.74 -17.71
N GLU A 48 -6.33 4.57 -16.66
CA GLU A 48 -7.59 5.16 -16.23
C GLU A 48 -8.10 6.18 -17.26
N PRO A 49 -9.41 6.16 -17.57
CA PRO A 49 -10.00 7.13 -18.47
C PRO A 49 -9.91 8.54 -17.85
N THR A 50 -9.68 9.53 -18.70
CA THR A 50 -9.68 10.94 -18.30
C THR A 50 -11.03 11.32 -17.71
N GLU A 51 -11.03 12.03 -16.58
CA GLU A 51 -12.26 12.54 -15.94
C GLU A 51 -13.07 13.41 -16.91
N ALA A 52 -14.39 13.27 -16.85
CA ALA A 52 -15.30 14.11 -17.63
C ALA A 52 -15.09 15.59 -17.24
N GLY A 53 -14.96 16.44 -18.25
CA GLY A 53 -14.79 17.88 -18.07
C GLY A 53 -13.37 18.34 -17.74
N THR A 54 -12.35 17.48 -17.72
CA THR A 54 -10.95 17.87 -17.48
C THR A 54 -10.49 18.96 -18.47
N MET A 55 -10.87 18.83 -19.74
CA MET A 55 -10.49 19.80 -20.78
C MET A 55 -11.29 21.12 -20.70
N ALA A 56 -12.38 21.17 -19.95
CA ALA A 56 -13.16 22.39 -19.71
C ALA A 56 -12.66 23.19 -18.48
N ARG A 57 -11.74 22.65 -17.70
CA ARG A 57 -11.17 23.34 -16.55
C ARG A 57 -10.12 24.36 -17.02
N PRO A 58 -10.02 25.55 -16.37
CA PRO A 58 -8.98 26.51 -16.69
C PRO A 58 -7.60 25.93 -16.43
N PRO A 59 -6.56 26.31 -17.21
CA PRO A 59 -5.19 25.89 -16.98
C PRO A 59 -4.72 26.24 -15.58
N ARG A 60 -3.90 25.36 -14.98
CA ARG A 60 -3.28 25.61 -13.68
C ARG A 60 -2.44 26.89 -13.73
N SER A 61 -2.57 27.73 -12.70
CA SER A 61 -1.73 28.92 -12.56
C SER A 61 -0.23 28.54 -12.51
N ARG A 62 0.61 29.31 -13.19
CA ARG A 62 2.08 29.11 -13.18
C ARG A 62 2.69 29.31 -11.79
N SER A 63 2.05 30.08 -10.93
CA SER A 63 2.48 30.33 -9.55
C SER A 63 1.93 29.33 -8.53
N ALA A 64 1.08 28.38 -8.96
CA ALA A 64 0.53 27.39 -8.04
C ALA A 64 1.64 26.41 -7.58
N PRO A 65 1.81 26.20 -6.26
CA PRO A 65 2.83 25.28 -5.75
C PRO A 65 2.54 23.85 -6.23
N ILE A 66 3.59 23.10 -6.53
CA ILE A 66 3.47 21.69 -6.95
C ILE A 66 2.82 20.86 -5.84
N LEU A 67 3.22 21.10 -4.60
CA LEU A 67 2.63 20.52 -3.40
C LEU A 67 1.61 21.53 -2.82
N SER A 68 0.34 21.30 -3.07
CA SER A 68 -0.73 22.05 -2.40
C SER A 68 -0.86 21.60 -0.93
N GLY A 69 -1.42 22.47 -0.07
CA GLY A 69 -1.68 22.10 1.33
C GLY A 69 -2.57 20.87 1.47
N GLU A 70 -3.54 20.71 0.57
CA GLU A 70 -4.41 19.52 0.51
C GLU A 70 -3.61 18.26 0.20
N LEU A 71 -2.66 18.33 -0.75
CA LEU A 71 -1.81 17.20 -1.09
C LEU A 71 -0.88 16.84 0.07
N VAL A 72 -0.29 17.82 0.74
CA VAL A 72 0.54 17.59 1.93
C VAL A 72 -0.28 16.95 3.05
N TRP A 73 -1.47 17.45 3.31
CA TRP A 73 -2.38 16.86 4.29
C TRP A 73 -2.73 15.41 3.95
N HIS A 74 -3.06 15.13 2.69
CA HIS A 74 -3.34 13.78 2.21
C HIS A 74 -2.15 12.84 2.40
N VAL A 75 -0.94 13.30 2.04
CA VAL A 75 0.30 12.50 2.22
C VAL A 75 0.50 12.16 3.69
N LEU A 76 0.38 13.14 4.58
CA LEU A 76 0.55 12.92 6.03
C LEU A 76 -0.51 11.98 6.60
N MET A 77 -1.77 12.16 6.23
CA MET A 77 -2.87 11.30 6.69
C MET A 77 -2.64 9.84 6.27
N VAL A 78 -2.31 9.60 5.00
CA VAL A 78 -2.06 8.25 4.50
C VAL A 78 -0.82 7.65 5.14
N ALA A 79 0.27 8.42 5.28
CA ALA A 79 1.49 7.95 5.92
C ALA A 79 1.27 7.55 7.39
N VAL A 80 0.49 8.33 8.15
CA VAL A 80 0.12 8.00 9.53
C VAL A 80 -0.78 6.76 9.58
N LEU A 81 -1.73 6.63 8.65
CA LEU A 81 -2.57 5.44 8.54
C LEU A 81 -1.73 4.17 8.29
N PHE A 82 -0.80 4.23 7.34
CA PHE A 82 0.11 3.13 7.03
C PHE A 82 0.96 2.78 8.25
N LEU A 83 1.55 3.79 8.88
CA LEU A 83 2.36 3.62 10.08
C LEU A 83 1.58 2.89 11.19
N THR A 84 0.37 3.37 11.50
CA THR A 84 -0.44 2.79 12.59
C THR A 84 -0.90 1.38 12.28
N ALA A 85 -1.33 1.10 11.06
CA ALA A 85 -1.77 -0.23 10.67
C ALA A 85 -0.62 -1.24 10.65
N VAL A 86 0.53 -0.87 10.07
CA VAL A 86 1.70 -1.75 9.97
C VAL A 86 2.27 -2.07 11.35
N PHE A 87 2.48 -1.04 12.20
CA PHE A 87 2.94 -1.27 13.57
C PHE A 87 1.90 -1.97 14.42
N GLY A 88 0.61 -1.71 14.21
CA GLY A 88 -0.47 -2.42 14.89
C GLY A 88 -0.44 -3.91 14.63
N VAL A 89 -0.36 -4.32 13.36
CA VAL A 89 -0.28 -5.74 12.98
C VAL A 89 1.04 -6.36 13.41
N PHE A 90 2.15 -5.64 13.26
CA PHE A 90 3.47 -6.11 13.71
C PHE A 90 3.51 -6.36 15.22
N SER A 91 3.06 -5.39 16.03
CA SER A 91 3.00 -5.51 17.48
C SER A 91 2.08 -6.64 17.91
N TYR A 92 0.91 -6.74 17.29
CA TYR A 92 -0.01 -7.84 17.52
C TYR A 92 0.65 -9.22 17.29
N ALA A 93 1.43 -9.36 16.21
CA ALA A 93 2.14 -10.61 15.92
C ALA A 93 3.22 -10.92 16.97
N ILE A 94 3.99 -9.91 17.37
CA ILE A 94 5.01 -10.06 18.41
C ILE A 94 4.39 -10.41 19.78
N ASP A 95 3.29 -9.74 20.16
CA ASP A 95 2.57 -9.99 21.41
C ASP A 95 1.97 -11.40 21.47
N ARG A 96 1.65 -11.97 20.31
CA ARG A 96 1.24 -13.38 20.19
C ARG A 96 2.39 -14.38 20.29
N GLY A 97 3.62 -13.90 20.37
CA GLY A 97 4.82 -14.75 20.43
C GLY A 97 5.20 -15.35 19.06
N TYR A 98 4.74 -14.76 17.96
CA TYR A 98 5.14 -15.20 16.64
C TYR A 98 6.60 -14.87 16.37
N PRO A 99 7.31 -15.71 15.58
CA PRO A 99 8.68 -15.42 15.20
C PRO A 99 8.76 -14.13 14.37
N LEU A 100 9.88 -13.42 14.48
CA LEU A 100 10.10 -12.15 13.81
C LEU A 100 9.84 -12.21 12.28
N PRO A 101 10.28 -13.25 11.53
CA PRO A 101 9.99 -13.34 10.10
C PRO A 101 8.50 -13.42 9.78
N LEU A 102 7.69 -14.09 10.61
CA LEU A 102 6.24 -14.13 10.45
C LEU A 102 5.61 -12.76 10.72
N ALA A 103 6.01 -12.08 11.78
CA ALA A 103 5.54 -10.73 12.08
C ALA A 103 5.87 -9.75 10.94
N GLN A 104 7.07 -9.84 10.37
CA GLN A 104 7.49 -9.07 9.21
C GLN A 104 6.67 -9.42 7.95
N THR A 105 6.35 -10.69 7.74
CA THR A 105 5.50 -11.11 6.63
C THR A 105 4.09 -10.54 6.77
N MET A 106 3.53 -10.54 7.97
CA MET A 106 2.22 -9.94 8.25
C MET A 106 2.24 -8.43 7.99
N ALA A 107 3.28 -7.73 8.44
CA ALA A 107 3.46 -6.30 8.20
C ALA A 107 3.61 -5.98 6.69
N MET A 108 4.38 -6.78 5.95
CA MET A 108 4.53 -6.68 4.50
C MET A 108 3.18 -6.88 3.78
N ASN A 109 2.42 -7.90 4.15
CA ASN A 109 1.09 -8.13 3.58
C ASN A 109 0.14 -6.96 3.89
N THR A 110 0.20 -6.39 5.09
CA THR A 110 -0.58 -5.21 5.47
C THR A 110 -0.26 -4.02 4.57
N LEU A 111 1.02 -3.74 4.29
CA LEU A 111 1.41 -2.66 3.37
C LEU A 111 0.79 -2.85 1.98
N VAL A 112 0.90 -4.04 1.40
CA VAL A 112 0.34 -4.31 0.06
C VAL A 112 -1.17 -4.14 0.04
N VAL A 113 -1.87 -4.61 1.07
CA VAL A 113 -3.33 -4.43 1.20
C VAL A 113 -3.68 -2.95 1.29
N LEU A 114 -2.99 -2.18 2.12
CA LEU A 114 -3.20 -0.73 2.24
C LEU A 114 -2.96 0.01 0.93
N GLU A 115 -1.96 -0.38 0.16
CA GLU A 115 -1.66 0.22 -1.14
C GLU A 115 -2.75 -0.07 -2.18
N ILE A 116 -3.32 -1.28 -2.16
CA ILE A 116 -4.46 -1.64 -3.00
C ILE A 116 -5.68 -0.79 -2.61
N PHE A 117 -6.00 -0.67 -1.32
CA PHE A 117 -7.09 0.19 -0.86
C PHE A 117 -6.85 1.66 -1.20
N HIS A 118 -5.63 2.14 -1.04
CA HIS A 118 -5.26 3.51 -1.39
C HIS A 118 -5.41 3.79 -2.89
N LEU A 119 -5.14 2.80 -3.76
CA LEU A 119 -5.41 2.91 -5.19
C LEU A 119 -6.89 3.18 -5.46
N PHE A 120 -7.79 2.41 -4.85
CA PHE A 120 -9.23 2.61 -5.01
C PHE A 120 -9.69 3.96 -4.46
N PHE A 121 -9.12 4.42 -3.36
CA PHE A 121 -9.42 5.72 -2.78
C PHE A 121 -9.01 6.87 -3.70
N ILE A 122 -7.79 6.84 -4.25
CA ILE A 122 -7.25 7.95 -5.05
C ILE A 122 -7.93 8.09 -6.42
N ARG A 123 -8.48 7.00 -6.96
CA ARG A 123 -9.24 7.03 -8.22
C ARG A 123 -10.51 7.87 -8.12
N ASN A 124 -11.01 8.12 -6.94
CA ASN A 124 -12.29 8.78 -6.67
C ASN A 124 -12.15 10.12 -5.93
N ILE A 125 -10.97 10.71 -5.90
CA ILE A 125 -10.72 11.97 -5.14
C ILE A 125 -11.62 13.12 -5.59
N HIS A 126 -12.05 13.14 -6.86
CA HIS A 126 -12.91 14.19 -7.40
C HIS A 126 -14.37 13.76 -7.61
N GLY A 127 -14.73 12.55 -7.29
CA GLY A 127 -16.11 12.04 -7.27
C GLY A 127 -16.63 11.88 -5.85
N THR A 128 -17.95 11.82 -5.67
CA THR A 128 -18.53 11.44 -4.38
C THR A 128 -18.08 10.03 -4.02
N SER A 129 -17.21 9.91 -3.03
CA SER A 129 -16.43 8.73 -2.65
C SER A 129 -17.26 7.49 -2.23
N LEU A 130 -18.58 7.56 -2.26
CA LEU A 130 -19.50 6.51 -1.82
C LEU A 130 -20.38 5.93 -2.94
N ASN A 131 -20.05 6.18 -4.20
CA ASN A 131 -20.81 5.60 -5.31
C ASN A 131 -20.24 4.21 -5.68
N TRP A 132 -21.15 3.24 -5.88
CA TRP A 132 -20.82 1.91 -6.40
C TRP A 132 -20.01 1.93 -7.70
N ASP A 133 -20.14 2.98 -8.52
CA ASP A 133 -19.35 3.16 -9.73
C ASP A 133 -17.85 3.36 -9.44
N ALA A 134 -17.52 3.88 -8.27
CA ALA A 134 -16.15 4.00 -7.77
C ALA A 134 -15.50 2.62 -7.50
N ALA A 135 -16.27 1.70 -6.95
CA ALA A 135 -15.82 0.33 -6.66
C ALA A 135 -15.79 -0.57 -7.90
N LYS A 136 -16.51 -0.22 -8.98
CA LYS A 136 -16.57 -1.05 -10.20
C LYS A 136 -15.25 -1.17 -10.95
N GLY A 137 -14.27 -0.30 -10.72
CA GLY A 137 -12.94 -0.38 -11.33
C GLY A 137 -12.95 -0.62 -12.85
N THR A 138 -11.88 -0.24 -13.51
CA THR A 138 -11.66 -0.68 -14.90
C THR A 138 -11.20 -2.15 -14.93
N LYS A 139 -11.37 -2.84 -16.07
CA LYS A 139 -10.85 -4.20 -16.24
C LYS A 139 -9.35 -4.28 -15.92
N VAL A 140 -8.60 -3.21 -16.25
CA VAL A 140 -7.15 -3.12 -15.99
C VAL A 140 -6.88 -3.11 -14.49
N VAL A 141 -7.60 -2.30 -13.71
CA VAL A 141 -7.42 -2.23 -12.24
C VAL A 141 -7.68 -3.59 -11.60
N TRP A 142 -8.77 -4.26 -11.95
CA TRP A 142 -9.06 -5.57 -11.41
C TRP A 142 -8.03 -6.63 -11.83
N THR A 143 -7.57 -6.59 -13.08
CA THR A 143 -6.50 -7.49 -13.53
C THR A 143 -5.24 -7.28 -12.70
N VAL A 144 -4.85 -6.03 -12.47
CA VAL A 144 -3.66 -5.68 -11.68
C VAL A 144 -3.82 -6.11 -10.22
N VAL A 145 -4.97 -5.87 -9.60
CA VAL A 145 -5.24 -6.31 -8.22
C VAL A 145 -5.15 -7.83 -8.10
N ILE A 146 -5.69 -8.58 -9.06
CA ILE A 146 -5.59 -10.04 -9.08
C ILE A 146 -4.13 -10.49 -9.22
N VAL A 147 -3.36 -9.86 -10.10
CA VAL A 147 -1.94 -10.18 -10.31
C VAL A 147 -1.12 -9.90 -9.03
N ILE A 148 -1.32 -8.74 -8.40
CA ILE A 148 -0.62 -8.40 -7.14
C ILE A 148 -1.01 -9.38 -6.04
N THR A 149 -2.30 -9.67 -5.89
CA THR A 149 -2.80 -10.60 -4.88
C THR A 149 -2.20 -11.99 -5.10
N ALA A 150 -2.19 -12.50 -6.34
CA ALA A 150 -1.58 -13.78 -6.66
C ALA A 150 -0.07 -13.78 -6.39
N ALA A 151 0.65 -12.72 -6.75
CA ALA A 151 2.06 -12.57 -6.47
C ALA A 151 2.34 -12.51 -4.96
N GLN A 152 1.49 -11.82 -4.19
CA GLN A 152 1.61 -11.71 -2.73
C GLN A 152 1.35 -13.07 -2.05
N PHE A 153 0.37 -13.83 -2.52
CA PHE A 153 0.20 -15.22 -2.08
C PHE A 153 1.41 -16.08 -2.42
N ALA A 154 1.98 -15.93 -3.60
CA ALA A 154 3.16 -16.69 -4.01
C ALA A 154 4.36 -16.43 -3.08
N VAL A 155 4.67 -15.17 -2.75
CA VAL A 155 5.80 -14.84 -1.86
C VAL A 155 5.53 -15.20 -0.39
N THR A 156 4.26 -15.29 0.00
CA THR A 156 3.88 -15.69 1.36
C THR A 156 3.91 -17.21 1.55
N TYR A 157 3.59 -18.00 0.51
CA TYR A 157 3.36 -19.43 0.68
C TYR A 157 4.27 -20.36 -0.16
N LEU A 158 4.98 -19.85 -1.18
CA LEU A 158 5.89 -20.68 -1.99
C LEU A 158 7.30 -20.73 -1.40
N PRO A 159 7.83 -21.92 -1.03
CA PRO A 159 9.11 -22.05 -0.35
C PRO A 159 10.30 -21.36 -1.05
N PRO A 160 10.47 -21.41 -2.39
CA PRO A 160 11.59 -20.74 -3.03
C PRO A 160 11.54 -19.23 -2.93
N LEU A 161 10.34 -18.64 -2.93
CA LEU A 161 10.16 -17.19 -2.77
C LEU A 161 10.30 -16.76 -1.31
N GLN A 162 9.83 -17.59 -0.38
CA GLN A 162 10.03 -17.38 1.06
C GLN A 162 11.53 -17.33 1.39
N ALA A 163 12.32 -18.21 0.82
CA ALA A 163 13.77 -18.22 1.05
C ALA A 163 14.47 -16.94 0.56
N VAL A 164 13.96 -16.33 -0.51
CA VAL A 164 14.53 -15.09 -1.06
C VAL A 164 14.10 -13.86 -0.24
N LEU A 165 12.84 -13.80 0.17
CA LEU A 165 12.24 -12.63 0.82
C LEU A 165 12.23 -12.70 2.35
N GLY A 166 12.65 -13.84 2.92
CA GLY A 166 12.59 -14.07 4.37
C GLY A 166 11.17 -14.06 4.91
N THR A 167 10.20 -14.59 4.12
CA THR A 167 8.80 -14.63 4.50
C THR A 167 8.43 -15.98 5.13
N GLU A 168 7.37 -15.99 5.92
CA GLU A 168 6.78 -17.19 6.51
C GLU A 168 5.27 -17.27 6.21
N PRO A 169 4.70 -18.48 6.16
CA PRO A 169 3.28 -18.65 5.86
C PRO A 169 2.40 -18.07 6.97
N VAL A 170 1.53 -17.13 6.60
CA VAL A 170 0.62 -16.47 7.53
C VAL A 170 -0.60 -17.37 7.79
N PRO A 171 -0.98 -17.61 9.07
CA PRO A 171 -2.21 -18.32 9.42
C PRO A 171 -3.45 -17.66 8.80
N LEU A 172 -4.42 -18.47 8.38
CA LEU A 172 -5.61 -17.96 7.68
C LEU A 172 -6.39 -16.91 8.51
N ALA A 173 -6.49 -17.12 9.82
CA ALA A 173 -7.18 -16.19 10.72
C ALA A 173 -6.50 -14.82 10.75
N ASP A 174 -5.16 -14.80 10.77
CA ASP A 174 -4.38 -13.55 10.77
C ASP A 174 -4.34 -12.91 9.37
N GLY A 175 -4.41 -13.72 8.31
CA GLY A 175 -4.59 -13.23 6.95
C GLY A 175 -5.93 -12.51 6.77
N LEU A 176 -7.00 -13.01 7.37
CA LEU A 176 -8.31 -12.34 7.39
C LEU A 176 -8.27 -11.04 8.20
N LEU A 177 -7.55 -11.00 9.31
CA LEU A 177 -7.35 -9.78 10.10
C LEU A 177 -6.68 -8.65 9.29
N ILE A 178 -5.73 -9.00 8.43
CA ILE A 178 -5.01 -8.02 7.58
C ILE A 178 -5.95 -7.39 6.54
N VAL A 179 -6.97 -8.11 6.09
CA VAL A 179 -7.91 -7.64 5.04
C VAL A 179 -9.15 -6.96 5.63
N ALA A 180 -9.46 -7.21 6.91
CA ALA A 180 -10.64 -6.65 7.60
C ALA A 180 -10.43 -5.19 8.01
#